data_3f9dc806992b17b8ed6618b4577cf847
#
_entry.id   3f9dc806992b17b8ed6618b4577cf847
#
_cell.length_a   1.000
_cell.length_b   1.000
_cell.length_c   1.000
_cell.angle_alpha   90.00
_cell.angle_beta   90.00
_cell.angle_gamma   90.00
#
_symmetry.space_group_name_H-M   'P 1'
#
loop_
_entity.id
_entity.type
_entity.pdbx_description
1 polymer ?
#
loop_
_entity_poly.entity_id
_entity_poly.type
_entity_poly.pdbx_seq_one_letter_code
_entity_poly.pdbx_strand_id
1 'polypeptide(L)'
;MLCIGNIERGDDGLGPCFAKMLKGKVSYEVIDAGVAPENQTGVIARLKPDTIVIVDAVYFEGEPGDIKIFSGEELGSGKISTHDVSPKLLIEYLKESTGAAIYILGIKPQSNKFGRGLSPSVEKTLNLLAEQLMEARLPSIRAA
;
A
#
# COMPACT_ATOMS: atom_id res chain seq x y z
N MET A 1 -1.86 7.93 -0.26
CA MET A 1 -1.52 6.50 -0.42
C MET A 1 -0.03 6.31 -0.17
N LEU A 2 0.32 5.41 0.72
CA LEU A 2 1.70 5.13 1.11
C LEU A 2 2.07 3.72 0.66
N CYS A 3 2.97 3.61 -0.30
CA CYS A 3 3.33 2.34 -0.91
C CYS A 3 4.69 1.88 -0.39
N ILE A 4 4.72 0.69 0.20
CA ILE A 4 5.87 0.15 0.91
C ILE A 4 6.31 -1.15 0.24
N GLY A 5 7.59 -1.43 0.22
CA GLY A 5 8.13 -2.71 -0.22
C GLY A 5 9.51 -2.62 -0.82
N ASN A 6 10.04 -3.79 -1.16
CA ASN A 6 11.39 -3.92 -1.71
C ASN A 6 11.31 -4.47 -3.14
N ILE A 7 11.62 -3.64 -4.12
CA ILE A 7 11.58 -4.01 -5.54
C ILE A 7 12.55 -5.12 -5.91
N GLU A 8 13.54 -5.40 -5.08
CA GLU A 8 14.52 -6.45 -5.34
C GLU A 8 14.04 -7.84 -4.92
N ARG A 9 12.89 -7.93 -4.25
CA ARG A 9 12.39 -9.19 -3.69
C ARG A 9 11.01 -9.58 -4.24
N GLY A 10 10.93 -9.82 -5.54
CA GLY A 10 9.72 -10.36 -6.16
C GLY A 10 8.48 -9.53 -5.82
N ASP A 11 7.45 -10.17 -5.33
CA ASP A 11 6.17 -9.52 -5.02
C ASP A 11 6.24 -8.56 -3.84
N ASP A 12 7.29 -8.60 -3.05
CA ASP A 12 7.52 -7.62 -2.00
C ASP A 12 7.70 -6.20 -2.59
N GLY A 13 7.96 -6.10 -3.87
CA GLY A 13 8.05 -4.84 -4.61
C GLY A 13 6.73 -4.31 -5.14
N LEU A 14 5.61 -4.93 -4.81
CA LEU A 14 4.31 -4.51 -5.37
C LEU A 14 3.92 -3.09 -4.99
N GLY A 15 4.23 -2.66 -3.77
CA GLY A 15 3.93 -1.29 -3.33
C GLY A 15 4.61 -0.24 -4.20
N PRO A 16 5.94 -0.24 -4.31
CA PRO A 16 6.65 0.67 -5.20
C PRO A 16 6.21 0.60 -6.66
N CYS A 17 5.95 -0.60 -7.16
CA CYS A 17 5.43 -0.76 -8.52
C CYS A 17 4.07 -0.08 -8.69
N PHE A 18 3.19 -0.24 -7.71
CA PHE A 18 1.86 0.37 -7.73
C PHE A 18 1.95 1.89 -7.67
N ALA A 19 2.83 2.42 -6.83
CA ALA A 19 3.08 3.85 -6.76
C ALA A 19 3.47 4.42 -8.12
N LYS A 20 4.34 3.75 -8.83
CA LYS A 20 4.79 4.16 -10.17
C LYS A 20 3.64 4.18 -11.16
N MET A 21 2.71 3.23 -11.06
CA MET A 21 1.53 3.17 -11.93
C MET A 21 0.57 4.33 -11.70
N LEU A 22 0.41 4.78 -10.45
CA LEU A 22 -0.61 5.74 -10.05
C LEU A 22 -0.13 7.18 -9.95
N LYS A 23 1.14 7.41 -9.74
CA LYS A 23 1.66 8.75 -9.46
C LYS A 23 1.33 9.73 -10.59
N GLY A 24 0.67 10.83 -10.21
CA GLY A 24 0.23 11.84 -11.17
C GLY A 24 -1.06 11.49 -11.92
N LYS A 25 -1.64 10.32 -11.67
CA LYS A 25 -2.83 9.85 -12.39
C LYS A 25 -4.07 9.73 -11.52
N VAL A 26 -3.94 10.04 -10.25
CA VAL A 26 -5.05 10.06 -9.28
C VAL A 26 -5.06 11.40 -8.57
N SER A 27 -6.18 11.73 -7.91
CA SER A 27 -6.37 13.05 -7.30
C SER A 27 -5.68 13.21 -5.93
N TYR A 28 -5.25 12.13 -5.32
CA TYR A 28 -4.58 12.15 -4.02
C TYR A 28 -3.09 11.91 -4.17
N GLU A 29 -2.35 12.18 -3.10
CA GLU A 29 -0.90 11.94 -3.08
C GLU A 29 -0.58 10.46 -3.03
N VAL A 30 0.40 10.06 -3.84
CA VAL A 30 0.93 8.71 -3.86
C VAL A 30 2.42 8.79 -3.53
N ILE A 31 2.82 8.14 -2.45
CA ILE A 31 4.19 8.17 -1.96
C ILE A 31 4.80 6.78 -2.10
N ASP A 32 5.90 6.71 -2.83
CA ASP A 32 6.73 5.51 -2.88
C ASP A 32 7.72 5.59 -1.71
N ALA A 33 7.43 4.85 -0.66
CA ALA A 33 8.25 4.84 0.54
C ALA A 33 9.33 3.75 0.54
N GLY A 34 9.30 2.86 -0.44
CA GLY A 34 10.29 1.80 -0.55
C GLY A 34 10.40 0.99 0.73
N VAL A 35 11.63 0.77 1.19
CA VAL A 35 11.92 -0.03 2.38
C VAL A 35 11.99 0.80 3.67
N ALA A 36 11.84 2.11 3.57
CA ALA A 36 12.03 3.02 4.71
C ALA A 36 10.86 4.00 4.85
N PRO A 37 9.63 3.50 5.13
CA PRO A 37 8.47 4.36 5.27
C PRO A 37 8.60 5.39 6.40
N GLU A 38 9.41 5.12 7.40
CA GLU A 38 9.68 6.03 8.50
C GLU A 38 10.32 7.34 8.01
N ASN A 39 10.98 7.32 6.88
CA ASN A 39 11.57 8.55 6.31
C ASN A 39 10.54 9.49 5.70
N GLN A 40 9.29 9.01 5.52
CA GLN A 40 8.22 9.78 4.90
C GLN A 40 7.25 10.39 5.92
N THR A 41 7.43 10.11 7.19
CA THR A 41 6.48 10.54 8.22
C THR A 41 6.31 12.06 8.29
N GLY A 42 7.39 12.80 8.12
CA GLY A 42 7.34 14.27 8.10
C GLY A 42 6.54 14.83 6.91
N VAL A 43 6.74 14.25 5.74
CA VAL A 43 5.99 14.62 4.53
C VAL A 43 4.51 14.34 4.72
N ILE A 44 4.19 13.15 5.24
CA ILE A 44 2.80 12.73 5.46
C ILE A 44 2.12 13.67 6.45
N ALA A 45 2.78 14.01 7.55
CA ALA A 45 2.23 14.90 8.55
C ALA A 45 1.92 16.30 7.97
N ARG A 46 2.78 16.80 7.09
CA ARG A 46 2.57 18.09 6.42
C ARG A 46 1.39 18.10 5.46
N LEU A 47 1.06 16.96 4.89
CA LEU A 47 -0.09 16.81 3.99
C LEU A 47 -1.43 16.84 4.73
N LYS A 48 -1.42 16.68 6.05
CA LYS A 48 -2.63 16.66 6.90
C LYS A 48 -3.72 15.75 6.37
N PRO A 49 -3.43 14.47 6.15
CA PRO A 49 -4.42 13.57 5.56
C PRO A 49 -5.52 13.22 6.56
N ASP A 50 -6.73 13.02 6.03
CA ASP A 50 -7.83 12.46 6.81
C ASP A 50 -7.74 10.94 6.84
N THR A 51 -7.23 10.36 5.78
CA THR A 51 -7.11 8.91 5.60
C THR A 51 -5.76 8.56 4.98
N ILE A 52 -5.13 7.54 5.52
CA ILE A 52 -3.89 6.99 4.97
C ILE A 52 -4.16 5.54 4.56
N VAL A 53 -3.88 5.22 3.31
CA VAL A 53 -3.94 3.84 2.81
C VAL A 53 -2.51 3.37 2.56
N ILE A 54 -2.11 2.35 3.29
CA ILE A 54 -0.80 1.72 3.13
C ILE A 54 -0.96 0.54 2.17
N VAL A 55 -0.15 0.51 1.12
CA VAL A 55 -0.14 -0.61 0.16
C VAL A 55 1.10 -1.43 0.38
N ASP A 56 0.91 -2.72 0.62
CA ASP A 56 2.02 -3.64 0.93
C ASP A 56 1.64 -5.08 0.58
N ALA A 57 2.64 -5.91 0.41
CA ALA A 57 2.45 -7.35 0.34
C ALA A 57 2.09 -7.85 1.74
N VAL A 58 0.98 -8.56 1.85
CA VAL A 58 0.48 -9.04 3.15
C VAL A 58 0.14 -10.52 3.04
N TYR A 59 0.60 -11.29 4.01
CA TYR A 59 0.29 -12.71 4.09
C TYR A 59 -1.00 -12.91 4.87
N PHE A 60 -2.02 -13.35 4.18
CA PHE A 60 -3.31 -13.70 4.74
C PHE A 60 -3.85 -14.93 4.02
N GLU A 61 -4.89 -15.54 4.55
CA GLU A 61 -5.50 -16.72 3.94
C GLU A 61 -6.19 -16.34 2.63
N GLY A 62 -5.80 -16.99 1.54
CA GLY A 62 -6.31 -16.72 0.20
C GLY A 62 -5.33 -17.15 -0.87
N GLU A 63 -5.59 -16.74 -2.09
CA GLU A 63 -4.74 -17.03 -3.24
C GLU A 63 -3.80 -15.88 -3.56
N PRO A 64 -2.63 -16.15 -4.16
CA PRO A 64 -1.75 -15.06 -4.62
C PRO A 64 -2.48 -14.09 -5.53
N GLY A 65 -2.30 -12.81 -5.29
CA GLY A 65 -3.00 -11.76 -6.02
C GLY A 65 -4.31 -11.31 -5.38
N ASP A 66 -4.81 -12.03 -4.38
CA ASP A 66 -6.00 -11.59 -3.66
C ASP A 66 -5.75 -10.27 -2.93
N ILE A 67 -6.80 -9.44 -2.89
CA ILE A 67 -6.76 -8.14 -2.23
C ILE A 67 -7.59 -8.23 -0.95
N LYS A 68 -7.07 -7.63 0.13
CA LYS A 68 -7.84 -7.49 1.35
C LYS A 68 -7.50 -6.16 2.02
N ILE A 69 -8.52 -5.51 2.54
CA ILE A 69 -8.34 -4.25 3.26
C ILE A 69 -8.47 -4.53 4.75
N PHE A 70 -7.47 -4.07 5.49
CA PHE A 70 -7.43 -4.21 6.94
C PHE A 70 -7.44 -2.83 7.58
N SER A 71 -8.04 -2.71 8.75
CA SER A 71 -7.83 -1.52 9.57
C SER A 71 -6.44 -1.60 10.21
N GLY A 72 -5.87 -0.46 10.58
CA GLY A 72 -4.57 -0.44 11.24
C GLY A 72 -4.53 -1.26 12.53
N GLU A 73 -5.67 -1.44 13.20
CA GLU A 73 -5.78 -2.18 14.45
C GLU A 73 -5.67 -3.69 14.26
N GLU A 74 -6.05 -4.21 13.11
CA GLU A 74 -6.02 -5.65 12.82
C GLU A 74 -4.61 -6.21 12.69
N LEU A 75 -3.62 -5.38 12.43
CA LEU A 75 -2.22 -5.82 12.31
C LEU A 75 -1.68 -6.47 13.59
N GLY A 76 -2.21 -6.12 14.74
CA GLY A 76 -1.78 -6.70 15.99
C GLY A 76 -2.42 -8.04 16.34
N SER A 77 -3.35 -8.55 15.49
CA SER A 77 -4.15 -9.74 15.81
C SER A 77 -3.42 -11.07 15.59
N GLY A 78 -2.29 -11.06 14.91
CA GLY A 78 -1.54 -12.28 14.56
C GLY A 78 -2.09 -13.05 13.37
N LYS A 79 -3.18 -12.59 12.77
CA LYS A 79 -3.81 -13.24 11.61
C LYS A 79 -3.21 -12.82 10.27
N ILE A 80 -2.50 -11.71 10.26
CA ILE A 80 -1.84 -11.19 9.07
C ILE A 80 -0.40 -10.83 9.40
N SER A 81 0.46 -10.96 8.41
CA SER A 81 1.86 -10.56 8.57
C SER A 81 2.37 -9.87 7.32
N THR A 82 3.30 -8.95 7.53
CA THR A 82 4.03 -8.27 6.47
C THR A 82 5.50 -8.64 6.59
N HIS A 83 6.27 -8.32 5.57
CA HIS A 83 7.71 -8.54 5.60
C HIS A 83 8.44 -7.59 6.53
N ASP A 84 7.85 -6.44 6.80
CA ASP A 84 8.51 -5.39 7.53
C ASP A 84 8.45 -5.57 9.04
N VAL A 85 9.50 -5.11 9.68
CA VAL A 85 9.79 -5.42 11.07
C VAL A 85 8.89 -4.71 12.08
N SER A 86 8.14 -3.68 11.71
CA SER A 86 7.23 -3.01 12.65
C SER A 86 6.17 -2.16 11.99
N PRO A 87 5.26 -2.74 11.19
CA PRO A 87 4.15 -1.97 10.64
C PRO A 87 3.29 -1.38 11.76
N LYS A 88 3.20 -2.05 12.89
CA LYS A 88 2.44 -1.58 14.04
C LYS A 88 2.98 -0.25 14.58
N LEU A 89 4.30 -0.12 14.73
CA LEU A 89 4.92 1.12 15.20
C LEU A 89 4.72 2.26 14.23
N LEU A 90 4.85 1.99 12.94
CA LEU A 90 4.59 3.00 11.91
C LEU A 90 3.16 3.51 11.99
N ILE A 91 2.20 2.60 12.10
CA ILE A 91 0.78 2.93 12.18
C ILE A 91 0.49 3.76 13.43
N GLU A 92 1.01 3.38 14.58
CA GLU A 92 0.85 4.12 15.82
C GLU A 92 1.42 5.54 15.70
N TYR A 93 2.60 5.66 15.12
CA TYR A 93 3.24 6.95 14.90
C TYR A 93 2.42 7.85 13.97
N LEU A 94 1.95 7.30 12.85
CA LEU A 94 1.15 8.05 11.90
C LEU A 94 -0.20 8.46 12.50
N LYS A 95 -0.84 7.61 13.27
CA LYS A 95 -2.07 7.94 13.98
C LYS A 95 -1.86 9.12 14.92
N GLU A 96 -0.80 9.08 15.70
CA GLU A 96 -0.49 10.13 16.65
C GLU A 96 -0.16 11.45 15.98
N SER A 97 0.64 11.40 14.92
CA SER A 97 1.13 12.61 14.24
C SER A 97 0.11 13.25 13.29
N THR A 98 -0.86 12.50 12.78
CA THR A 98 -1.81 12.99 11.78
C THR A 98 -3.26 12.96 12.23
N GLY A 99 -3.62 12.06 13.13
CA GLY A 99 -5.02 11.81 13.49
C GLY A 99 -5.81 11.10 12.40
N ALA A 100 -5.16 10.65 11.33
CA ALA A 100 -5.82 10.03 10.19
C ALA A 100 -6.35 8.65 10.52
N ALA A 101 -7.40 8.24 9.82
CA ALA A 101 -7.81 6.83 9.76
C ALA A 101 -6.81 6.07 8.89
N ILE A 102 -6.34 4.93 9.35
CA ILE A 102 -5.31 4.17 8.64
C ILE A 102 -5.84 2.81 8.22
N TYR A 103 -5.68 2.50 6.95
CA TYR A 103 -6.05 1.22 6.36
C TYR A 103 -4.86 0.63 5.63
N ILE A 104 -4.85 -0.69 5.54
CA ILE A 104 -3.84 -1.41 4.78
C ILE A 104 -4.53 -2.11 3.62
N LEU A 105 -4.11 -1.76 2.41
CA LEU A 105 -4.49 -2.47 1.20
C LEU A 105 -3.44 -3.56 1.00
N GLY A 106 -3.78 -4.76 1.43
CA GLY A 106 -2.90 -5.91 1.34
C GLY A 106 -3.15 -6.70 0.08
N ILE A 107 -2.08 -7.08 -0.59
CA ILE A 107 -2.15 -7.97 -1.74
C ILE A 107 -1.30 -9.18 -1.41
N LYS A 108 -1.89 -10.37 -1.54
CA LYS A 108 -1.20 -11.60 -1.18
C LYS A 108 -0.09 -11.90 -2.18
N PRO A 109 1.16 -12.01 -1.74
CA PRO A 109 2.26 -12.33 -2.64
C PRO A 109 2.31 -13.81 -2.96
N GLN A 110 2.91 -14.14 -4.10
CA GLN A 110 3.24 -15.51 -4.46
C GLN A 110 4.68 -15.84 -4.10
N SER A 111 5.60 -14.90 -4.34
CA SER A 111 7.02 -15.12 -4.12
C SER A 111 7.71 -13.81 -3.72
N ASN A 112 8.64 -13.91 -2.78
CA ASN A 112 9.51 -12.80 -2.38
C ASN A 112 10.97 -13.07 -2.73
N LYS A 113 11.22 -13.90 -3.74
CA LYS A 113 12.57 -14.28 -4.11
C LYS A 113 13.34 -13.10 -4.66
N PHE A 114 14.56 -12.96 -4.16
CA PHE A 114 15.49 -11.94 -4.58
C PHE A 114 15.79 -12.03 -6.08
N GLY A 115 15.83 -10.88 -6.74
CA GLY A 115 16.15 -10.81 -8.16
C GLY A 115 15.01 -11.12 -9.11
N ARG A 116 13.83 -11.43 -8.59
CA ARG A 116 12.65 -11.68 -9.43
C ARG A 116 11.73 -10.47 -9.44
N GLY A 117 11.03 -10.24 -10.55
CA GLY A 117 9.99 -9.25 -10.65
C GLY A 117 8.68 -9.75 -10.04
N LEU A 118 7.60 -9.03 -10.29
CA LEU A 118 6.27 -9.41 -9.83
C LEU A 118 5.81 -10.71 -10.48
N SER A 119 5.13 -11.54 -9.70
CA SER A 119 4.48 -12.73 -10.24
C SER A 119 3.30 -12.30 -11.12
N PRO A 120 2.89 -13.15 -12.10
CA PRO A 120 1.77 -12.79 -13.00
C PRO A 120 0.47 -12.50 -12.26
N SER A 121 0.16 -13.24 -11.20
CA SER A 121 -1.08 -13.01 -10.43
C SER A 121 -1.08 -11.64 -9.74
N VAL A 122 0.04 -11.24 -9.17
CA VAL A 122 0.17 -9.95 -8.50
C VAL A 122 0.16 -8.82 -9.53
N GLU A 123 0.90 -8.97 -10.62
CA GLU A 123 0.92 -7.97 -11.70
C GLU A 123 -0.47 -7.72 -12.27
N LYS A 124 -1.23 -8.78 -12.51
CA LYS A 124 -2.61 -8.68 -12.97
C LYS A 124 -3.48 -7.89 -12.00
N THR A 125 -3.35 -8.19 -10.71
CA THR A 125 -4.09 -7.49 -9.66
C THR A 125 -3.76 -6.00 -9.66
N LEU A 126 -2.48 -5.65 -9.72
CA LEU A 126 -2.07 -4.25 -9.74
C LEU A 126 -2.63 -3.51 -10.95
N ASN A 127 -2.57 -4.12 -12.12
CA ASN A 127 -3.09 -3.51 -13.34
C ASN A 127 -4.60 -3.22 -13.26
N LEU A 128 -5.38 -4.20 -12.80
CA LEU A 128 -6.82 -4.04 -12.65
C LEU A 128 -7.16 -2.99 -11.59
N LEU A 129 -6.47 -3.03 -10.46
CA LEU A 129 -6.71 -2.08 -9.39
C LEU A 129 -6.33 -0.66 -9.79
N ALA A 130 -5.22 -0.49 -10.51
CA ALA A 130 -4.80 0.81 -11.01
C ALA A 130 -5.83 1.40 -11.98
N GLU A 131 -6.36 0.59 -12.89
CA GLU A 131 -7.43 1.02 -13.79
C GLU A 131 -8.64 1.53 -13.03
N GLN A 132 -9.10 0.77 -12.04
CA GLN A 132 -10.25 1.15 -11.23
C GLN A 132 -10.03 2.46 -10.48
N LEU A 133 -8.86 2.64 -9.90
CA LEU A 133 -8.54 3.86 -9.15
C LEU A 133 -8.41 5.08 -10.05
N MET A 134 -7.86 4.91 -11.24
CA MET A 134 -7.77 5.99 -12.23
C MET A 134 -9.14 6.39 -12.76
N GLU A 135 -10.03 5.43 -12.99
CA GLU A 135 -11.41 5.68 -13.43
C GLU A 135 -12.23 6.36 -12.34
N ALA A 136 -12.06 5.99 -11.10
CA ALA A 136 -12.77 6.56 -9.95
C ALA A 136 -12.53 8.07 -9.79
N ARG A 137 -11.48 8.58 -10.41
CA ARG A 137 -11.19 10.02 -10.44
C ARG A 137 -12.26 10.80 -11.22
N LEU A 138 -12.82 10.18 -12.25
CA LEU A 138 -13.76 10.85 -13.16
C LEU A 138 -15.09 11.26 -12.54
N PRO A 139 -15.71 10.42 -11.67
CA PRO A 139 -17.00 10.78 -11.07
C PRO A 139 -16.96 12.07 -10.26
N SER A 140 -15.84 12.41 -9.64
CA SER A 140 -15.72 13.63 -8.85
C SER A 140 -15.81 14.89 -9.72
N ILE A 141 -15.41 14.80 -10.96
CA ILE A 141 -15.51 15.91 -11.92
C ILE A 141 -16.97 16.19 -12.26
N ARG A 142 -17.79 15.15 -12.37
CA ARG A 142 -19.20 15.26 -12.71
C ARG A 142 -20.06 15.72 -11.56
N ALA A 143 -19.60 15.56 -10.33
CA ALA A 143 -20.31 16.03 -9.16
C ALA A 143 -20.29 17.55 -9.03
N ALA A 144 -19.38 18.17 -9.70
CA ALA A 144 -19.31 19.64 -9.75
C ALA A 144 -20.32 20.19 -10.75
#